data_08552d3812df8440b762bfdd28a68d66
#
_entry.id   08552d3812df8440b762bfdd28a68d66
#
_cell.length_a   1.000
_cell.length_b   1.000
_cell.length_c   1.000
_cell.angle_alpha   90.00
_cell.angle_beta   90.00
_cell.angle_gamma   90.00
#
_symmetry.space_group_name_H-M   'P 1'
#
loop_
_entity.id
_entity.type
_entity.pdbx_description
1 polymer ?
#
loop_
_entity_poly.entity_id
_entity_poly.type
_entity_poly.pdbx_seq_one_letter_code
_entity_poly.pdbx_strand_id
1 'polypeptide(L)'
;MVNNVLSRLPTAEAPGPMASLSPARRLLCSRAFLPFLALFVFFYYAALLTNGDFILWAPAIHPGDSEQSVFGFVYNNTLLHLLRGDFTIDIDAIGFEALIRDGKAYTYFGVMPAVLRLPLLPFVDLARIDVAPLSCCIAASLATLLKVSALRTACTASTARLRSDVLVWALLATFVLGGSSVPFLRATVYQEAILWEGVFASAFVVLALRGLTARDGFSPRILVLMTIAAGCCLLTRVVMATGLYAGILALLVWQFGGEIVRNSRDAPAGPSHARRGAGFRMPSTGRFIAPLIILAVFASAAGFINYQRFGHPLAFANFSVQTHLPTSHGVHLAGLPALEEYGEFHPRRIPYGLMYYFAPVWFVHSDNGGFLFDDYRKKIDLIEPPPSSFVVTDPLLLMLAAAGFGALCRRNRMALSRPAAALIAAGLALPPVLLLMAFAMAFRYRMEFYPLFVFLTLIGAFGIKPEIAAPRPRSTLGLVLFAMVGIVASHLVLAIYKISPWGDLNPGDDLWEIYQTGIRRFLTRRL
;
A
#
# COMPACT_ATOMS: atom_id res chain seq x y z
N MET A 1 5.23 8.11 -72.95
CA MET A 1 4.22 8.59 -71.96
C MET A 1 3.39 7.45 -71.43
N VAL A 2 3.98 6.38 -70.90
CA VAL A 2 3.21 5.23 -70.33
C VAL A 2 3.80 4.72 -69.00
N ASN A 3 4.81 5.38 -68.41
CA ASN A 3 5.53 4.87 -67.23
C ASN A 3 5.23 5.61 -65.90
N ASN A 4 4.09 6.31 -65.76
CA ASN A 4 3.84 7.13 -64.58
C ASN A 4 2.49 6.89 -63.88
N VAL A 5 1.84 5.72 -64.07
CA VAL A 5 0.51 5.41 -63.49
C VAL A 5 0.56 4.28 -62.45
N LEU A 6 1.67 3.57 -62.27
CA LEU A 6 1.76 2.43 -61.35
C LEU A 6 2.40 2.74 -59.96
N SER A 7 2.67 4.00 -59.62
CA SER A 7 3.29 4.38 -58.33
C SER A 7 2.30 4.92 -57.27
N ARG A 8 0.99 4.77 -57.45
CA ARG A 8 -0.03 5.16 -56.44
C ARG A 8 -0.94 4.00 -56.06
N LEU A 9 -0.36 2.87 -55.69
CA LEU A 9 -1.09 1.95 -54.80
C LEU A 9 -1.04 2.52 -53.40
N PRO A 10 -2.17 2.62 -52.67
CA PRO A 10 -2.16 3.07 -51.28
C PRO A 10 -1.30 2.07 -50.51
N THR A 11 -0.17 2.54 -49.98
CA THR A 11 0.58 1.80 -48.98
C THR A 11 -0.36 1.47 -47.86
N ALA A 12 -0.58 0.17 -47.62
CA ALA A 12 -1.37 -0.30 -46.48
C ALA A 12 -0.97 0.51 -45.25
N GLU A 13 -1.91 1.29 -44.71
CA GLU A 13 -1.70 2.05 -43.47
C GLU A 13 -1.08 1.10 -42.48
N ALA A 14 0.07 1.47 -41.94
CA ALA A 14 0.71 0.70 -40.89
C ALA A 14 -0.32 0.49 -39.79
N PRO A 15 -0.60 -0.76 -39.35
CA PRO A 15 -1.64 -1.04 -38.39
C PRO A 15 -1.44 -0.15 -37.17
N GLY A 16 -2.48 0.59 -36.78
CA GLY A 16 -2.44 1.53 -35.67
C GLY A 16 -1.87 0.85 -34.42
N PRO A 17 -1.29 1.59 -33.48
CA PRO A 17 -0.50 1.06 -32.35
C PRO A 17 -1.25 0.00 -31.52
N MET A 18 -2.57 -0.06 -31.59
CA MET A 18 -3.41 -1.08 -30.92
C MET A 18 -3.47 -2.42 -31.67
N ALA A 19 -3.31 -2.45 -32.97
CA ALA A 19 -3.40 -3.69 -33.76
C ALA A 19 -2.19 -4.61 -33.56
N SER A 20 -1.09 -4.10 -33.06
CA SER A 20 0.15 -4.85 -32.77
C SER A 20 0.20 -5.45 -31.34
N LEU A 21 -0.81 -5.21 -30.49
CA LEU A 21 -0.88 -5.75 -29.15
C LEU A 21 -1.43 -7.19 -29.16
N SER A 22 -0.93 -8.02 -28.24
CA SER A 22 -1.50 -9.36 -28.00
C SER A 22 -2.95 -9.30 -27.50
N PRO A 23 -3.75 -10.38 -27.63
CA PRO A 23 -5.13 -10.42 -27.18
C PRO A 23 -5.33 -10.01 -25.72
N ALA A 24 -4.49 -10.50 -24.80
CA ALA A 24 -4.57 -10.14 -23.38
C ALA A 24 -4.34 -8.65 -23.16
N ARG A 25 -3.35 -8.06 -23.82
CA ARG A 25 -3.06 -6.62 -23.72
C ARG A 25 -4.16 -5.77 -24.35
N ARG A 26 -4.74 -6.20 -25.48
CA ARG A 26 -5.87 -5.50 -26.10
C ARG A 26 -7.07 -5.45 -25.17
N LEU A 27 -7.41 -6.57 -24.53
CA LEU A 27 -8.49 -6.62 -23.56
C LEU A 27 -8.19 -5.71 -22.37
N LEU A 28 -7.01 -5.85 -21.73
CA LEU A 28 -6.59 -5.03 -20.59
C LEU A 28 -6.63 -3.53 -20.90
N CYS A 29 -6.31 -3.14 -22.14
CA CYS A 29 -6.29 -1.74 -22.58
C CYS A 29 -7.65 -1.24 -23.10
N SER A 30 -8.66 -2.10 -23.23
CA SER A 30 -9.98 -1.69 -23.69
C SER A 30 -10.63 -0.71 -22.71
N ARG A 31 -11.49 0.18 -23.22
CA ARG A 31 -12.19 1.17 -22.38
C ARG A 31 -13.23 0.52 -21.47
N ALA A 32 -13.83 -0.58 -21.91
CA ALA A 32 -14.86 -1.31 -21.15
C ALA A 32 -14.27 -2.18 -20.03
N PHE A 33 -12.98 -2.54 -20.10
CA PHE A 33 -12.39 -3.50 -19.18
C PHE A 33 -12.37 -3.00 -17.72
N LEU A 34 -11.91 -1.77 -17.48
CA LEU A 34 -11.81 -1.23 -16.12
C LEU A 34 -13.18 -1.05 -15.44
N PRO A 35 -14.23 -0.51 -16.08
CA PRO A 35 -15.56 -0.47 -15.48
C PRO A 35 -16.12 -1.87 -15.15
N PHE A 36 -15.98 -2.83 -16.07
CA PHE A 36 -16.39 -4.20 -15.81
C PHE A 36 -15.62 -4.83 -14.64
N LEU A 37 -14.30 -4.67 -14.63
CA LEU A 37 -13.46 -5.14 -13.52
C LEU A 37 -13.82 -4.45 -12.20
N ALA A 38 -14.13 -3.16 -12.21
CA ALA A 38 -14.57 -2.43 -11.02
C ALA A 38 -15.82 -3.03 -10.40
N LEU A 39 -16.81 -3.34 -11.25
CA LEU A 39 -18.04 -3.99 -10.81
C LEU A 39 -17.77 -5.38 -10.24
N PHE A 40 -16.99 -6.20 -10.97
CA PHE A 40 -16.60 -7.53 -10.52
C PHE A 40 -15.86 -7.50 -9.18
N VAL A 41 -14.83 -6.67 -9.06
CA VAL A 41 -13.99 -6.57 -7.84
C VAL A 41 -14.83 -6.08 -6.66
N PHE A 42 -15.71 -5.10 -6.86
CA PHE A 42 -16.56 -4.58 -5.81
C PHE A 42 -17.48 -5.67 -5.24
N PHE A 43 -18.24 -6.35 -6.08
CA PHE A 43 -19.14 -7.42 -5.62
C PHE A 43 -18.39 -8.62 -5.06
N TYR A 44 -17.27 -8.99 -5.66
CA TYR A 44 -16.43 -10.07 -5.18
C TYR A 44 -15.86 -9.77 -3.77
N TYR A 45 -15.35 -8.55 -3.56
CA TYR A 45 -14.84 -8.16 -2.25
C TYR A 45 -15.95 -7.93 -1.23
N ALA A 46 -17.10 -7.42 -1.65
CA ALA A 46 -18.28 -7.35 -0.80
C ALA A 46 -18.69 -8.74 -0.29
N ALA A 47 -18.77 -9.73 -1.20
CA ALA A 47 -19.06 -11.10 -0.82
C ALA A 47 -18.03 -11.68 0.16
N LEU A 48 -16.75 -11.52 -0.12
CA LEU A 48 -15.70 -11.98 0.79
C LEU A 48 -15.73 -11.26 2.15
N LEU A 49 -15.88 -9.94 2.16
CA LEU A 49 -15.87 -9.12 3.35
C LEU A 49 -17.04 -9.43 4.28
N THR A 50 -18.25 -9.62 3.71
CA THR A 50 -19.49 -9.86 4.45
C THR A 50 -19.86 -11.34 4.60
N ASN A 51 -18.99 -12.27 4.21
CA ASN A 51 -19.25 -13.72 4.19
C ASN A 51 -20.46 -14.13 3.31
N GLY A 52 -20.77 -13.33 2.28
CA GLY A 52 -21.85 -13.57 1.34
C GLY A 52 -23.17 -12.87 1.66
N ASP A 53 -23.26 -12.16 2.79
CA ASP A 53 -24.51 -11.51 3.21
C ASP A 53 -24.75 -10.17 2.49
N PHE A 54 -23.72 -9.59 1.90
CA PHE A 54 -23.73 -8.28 1.23
C PHE A 54 -24.23 -7.12 2.09
N ILE A 55 -24.18 -7.27 3.42
CA ILE A 55 -24.53 -6.22 4.35
C ILE A 55 -23.31 -5.29 4.50
N LEU A 56 -23.31 -4.19 3.76
CA LEU A 56 -22.22 -3.21 3.73
C LEU A 56 -22.44 -2.03 4.68
N TRP A 57 -23.62 -1.92 5.29
CA TRP A 57 -23.97 -0.95 6.34
C TRP A 57 -24.95 -1.62 7.30
N ALA A 58 -24.79 -1.36 8.56
CA ALA A 58 -25.61 -1.93 9.61
C ALA A 58 -25.95 -0.89 10.67
N PRO A 59 -27.10 -0.99 11.37
CA PRO A 59 -27.34 -0.18 12.56
C PRO A 59 -26.21 -0.34 13.57
N ALA A 60 -25.93 0.73 14.32
CA ALA A 60 -24.99 0.70 15.42
C ALA A 60 -25.36 -0.40 16.41
N ILE A 61 -24.45 -1.31 16.64
CA ILE A 61 -24.55 -2.22 17.77
C ILE A 61 -23.80 -1.52 18.91
N HIS A 62 -24.50 -1.27 20.03
CA HIS A 62 -23.89 -0.59 21.17
C HIS A 62 -22.72 -1.41 21.74
N PRO A 63 -21.67 -0.72 22.27
CA PRO A 63 -20.57 -1.39 22.95
C PRO A 63 -21.14 -2.26 24.09
N GLY A 64 -20.84 -3.54 24.05
CA GLY A 64 -21.36 -4.52 25.02
C GLY A 64 -22.10 -5.70 24.39
N ASP A 65 -22.64 -5.52 23.16
CA ASP A 65 -23.41 -6.58 22.48
C ASP A 65 -22.53 -7.56 21.68
N SER A 66 -21.38 -7.10 21.18
CA SER A 66 -20.31 -7.98 20.64
C SER A 66 -18.96 -7.26 20.55
N GLU A 67 -17.86 -7.95 20.84
CA GLU A 67 -16.49 -7.41 20.70
C GLU A 67 -16.13 -6.96 19.28
N GLN A 68 -16.87 -7.39 18.25
CA GLN A 68 -16.59 -7.09 16.85
C GLN A 68 -17.14 -5.74 16.37
N SER A 69 -18.10 -5.14 17.08
CA SER A 69 -18.76 -3.90 16.63
C SER A 69 -18.12 -2.61 17.14
N VAL A 70 -17.29 -2.68 18.19
CA VAL A 70 -16.77 -1.50 18.91
C VAL A 70 -15.95 -0.57 17.99
N PHE A 71 -15.25 -1.10 17.02
CA PHE A 71 -14.36 -0.31 16.17
C PHE A 71 -14.94 0.17 14.82
N GLY A 72 -16.16 -0.20 14.48
CA GLY A 72 -16.81 0.26 13.24
C GLY A 72 -17.13 1.75 13.24
N PHE A 73 -17.35 2.33 14.41
CA PHE A 73 -17.74 3.74 14.60
C PHE A 73 -16.60 4.73 14.72
N VAL A 74 -15.36 4.31 14.88
CA VAL A 74 -14.22 5.21 15.11
C VAL A 74 -14.17 6.34 14.08
N TYR A 75 -14.27 6.05 12.80
CA TYR A 75 -14.18 7.08 11.76
C TYR A 75 -15.48 7.86 11.58
N ASN A 76 -16.66 7.29 11.87
CA ASN A 76 -17.90 8.05 11.91
C ASN A 76 -17.83 9.09 13.01
N ASN A 77 -17.50 8.66 14.22
CA ASN A 77 -17.41 9.51 15.40
C ASN A 77 -16.33 10.58 15.22
N THR A 78 -15.14 10.20 14.70
CA THR A 78 -14.08 11.15 14.35
C THR A 78 -14.58 12.22 13.39
N LEU A 79 -15.35 11.85 12.33
CA LEU A 79 -15.89 12.85 11.40
C LEU A 79 -16.88 13.80 12.08
N LEU A 80 -17.80 13.27 12.88
CA LEU A 80 -18.81 14.08 13.57
C LEU A 80 -18.18 15.07 14.56
N HIS A 81 -17.10 14.68 15.25
CA HIS A 81 -16.32 15.56 16.10
C HIS A 81 -15.58 16.62 15.30
N LEU A 82 -14.90 16.23 14.21
CA LEU A 82 -14.18 17.18 13.34
C LEU A 82 -15.10 18.25 12.75
N LEU A 83 -16.34 17.92 12.39
CA LEU A 83 -17.33 18.89 11.89
C LEU A 83 -17.75 19.93 12.94
N ARG A 84 -17.55 19.63 14.23
CA ARG A 84 -17.76 20.55 15.37
C ARG A 84 -16.49 21.29 15.77
N GLY A 85 -15.37 21.06 15.06
CA GLY A 85 -14.06 21.61 15.42
C GLY A 85 -13.41 20.92 16.62
N ASP A 86 -13.89 19.73 16.99
CA ASP A 86 -13.38 18.91 18.09
C ASP A 86 -12.48 17.78 17.56
N PHE A 87 -11.39 17.51 18.27
CA PHE A 87 -10.41 16.45 17.93
C PHE A 87 -10.44 15.27 18.91
N THR A 88 -11.37 15.28 19.86
CA THR A 88 -11.66 14.17 20.77
C THR A 88 -12.43 13.05 20.08
N ILE A 89 -12.66 11.97 20.78
CA ILE A 89 -13.51 10.85 20.36
C ILE A 89 -14.32 10.35 21.55
N ASP A 90 -15.52 9.85 21.32
CA ASP A 90 -16.31 9.21 22.36
C ASP A 90 -15.67 7.86 22.73
N ILE A 91 -15.57 7.60 24.03
CA ILE A 91 -14.98 6.36 24.57
C ILE A 91 -15.72 5.13 24.03
N ASP A 92 -17.04 5.22 23.94
CA ASP A 92 -17.88 4.13 23.44
C ASP A 92 -17.61 3.78 21.96
N ALA A 93 -17.09 4.73 21.18
CA ALA A 93 -16.76 4.49 19.78
C ALA A 93 -15.39 3.80 19.58
N ILE A 94 -14.46 3.94 20.54
CA ILE A 94 -13.08 3.46 20.40
C ILE A 94 -12.68 2.43 21.47
N GLY A 95 -13.40 2.36 22.58
CA GLY A 95 -13.15 1.38 23.63
C GLY A 95 -11.73 1.48 24.21
N PHE A 96 -11.09 0.33 24.37
CA PHE A 96 -9.75 0.21 24.97
C PHE A 96 -8.61 0.85 24.15
N GLU A 97 -8.83 1.18 22.88
CA GLU A 97 -7.86 1.90 22.05
C GLU A 97 -7.86 3.42 22.31
N ALA A 98 -8.70 3.91 23.22
CA ALA A 98 -8.75 5.31 23.60
C ALA A 98 -7.46 5.74 24.32
N LEU A 99 -6.84 6.80 23.82
CA LEU A 99 -5.75 7.49 24.51
C LEU A 99 -6.32 8.60 25.38
N ILE A 100 -6.11 8.53 26.70
CA ILE A 100 -6.66 9.49 27.64
C ILE A 100 -5.64 10.59 27.92
N ARG A 101 -6.04 11.85 27.69
CA ARG A 101 -5.27 13.04 28.03
C ARG A 101 -6.21 14.11 28.61
N ASP A 102 -5.87 14.65 29.76
CA ASP A 102 -6.66 15.72 30.43
C ASP A 102 -8.14 15.33 30.61
N GLY A 103 -8.42 14.07 30.91
CA GLY A 103 -9.78 13.53 31.07
C GLY A 103 -10.60 13.38 29.78
N LYS A 104 -9.99 13.59 28.61
CA LYS A 104 -10.61 13.44 27.29
C LYS A 104 -10.00 12.27 26.53
N ALA A 105 -10.82 11.59 25.73
CA ALA A 105 -10.37 10.49 24.88
C ALA A 105 -9.95 11.01 23.49
N TYR A 106 -8.88 10.44 22.98
CA TYR A 106 -8.34 10.71 21.66
C TYR A 106 -8.04 9.41 20.94
N THR A 107 -8.06 9.48 19.61
CA THR A 107 -7.63 8.37 18.74
C THR A 107 -6.28 8.68 18.10
N TYR A 108 -5.45 7.66 17.93
CA TYR A 108 -4.22 7.75 17.16
C TYR A 108 -4.38 7.43 15.66
N PHE A 109 -5.57 6.97 15.27
CA PHE A 109 -5.86 6.71 13.85
C PHE A 109 -5.89 8.01 13.05
N GLY A 110 -5.42 7.94 11.80
CA GLY A 110 -5.44 9.09 10.89
C GLY A 110 -6.85 9.55 10.58
N VAL A 111 -6.99 10.81 10.21
CA VAL A 111 -8.32 11.42 9.96
C VAL A 111 -8.85 11.20 8.55
N MET A 112 -8.00 10.81 7.60
CA MET A 112 -8.40 10.75 6.19
C MET A 112 -9.56 9.77 5.90
N PRO A 113 -9.61 8.55 6.49
CA PRO A 113 -10.77 7.67 6.30
C PRO A 113 -12.08 8.30 6.81
N ALA A 114 -12.03 9.10 7.88
CA ALA A 114 -13.18 9.86 8.35
C ALA A 114 -13.61 10.93 7.35
N VAL A 115 -12.66 11.71 6.82
CA VAL A 115 -12.92 12.76 5.82
C VAL A 115 -13.53 12.18 4.54
N LEU A 116 -13.12 10.98 4.14
CA LEU A 116 -13.68 10.31 2.96
C LEU A 116 -15.14 9.87 3.13
N ARG A 117 -15.71 9.91 4.34
CA ARG A 117 -17.14 9.67 4.62
C ARG A 117 -18.01 10.93 4.45
N LEU A 118 -17.41 12.11 4.24
CA LEU A 118 -18.18 13.36 4.01
C LEU A 118 -19.29 13.24 2.96
N PRO A 119 -19.07 12.59 1.79
CA PRO A 119 -20.12 12.44 0.79
C PRO A 119 -21.32 11.60 1.24
N LEU A 120 -21.20 10.82 2.31
CA LEU A 120 -22.28 9.97 2.83
C LEU A 120 -23.23 10.75 3.77
N LEU A 121 -22.79 11.88 4.33
CA LEU A 121 -23.59 12.67 5.30
C LEU A 121 -25.01 13.00 4.85
N PRO A 122 -25.28 13.36 3.57
CA PRO A 122 -26.64 13.66 3.14
C PRO A 122 -27.56 12.43 3.03
N PHE A 123 -26.97 11.23 3.03
CA PHE A 123 -27.69 9.98 2.72
C PHE A 123 -27.78 9.03 3.91
N VAL A 124 -26.84 9.14 4.87
CA VAL A 124 -26.68 8.16 5.95
C VAL A 124 -26.49 8.88 7.28
N ASP A 125 -27.25 8.48 8.29
CA ASP A 125 -27.02 8.91 9.66
C ASP A 125 -25.79 8.20 10.25
N LEU A 126 -24.63 8.84 10.11
CA LEU A 126 -23.35 8.28 10.57
C LEU A 126 -23.25 8.15 12.10
N ALA A 127 -24.16 8.74 12.87
CA ALA A 127 -24.22 8.52 14.32
C ALA A 127 -24.85 7.17 14.66
N ARG A 128 -25.63 6.58 13.73
CA ARG A 128 -26.40 5.36 13.98
C ARG A 128 -26.07 4.20 13.06
N ILE A 129 -25.37 4.45 11.97
CA ILE A 129 -25.11 3.42 10.95
C ILE A 129 -23.60 3.23 10.80
N ASP A 130 -23.14 1.99 11.01
CA ASP A 130 -21.77 1.59 10.69
C ASP A 130 -21.62 1.42 9.18
N VAL A 131 -20.69 2.15 8.60
CA VAL A 131 -20.31 2.10 7.16
C VAL A 131 -18.89 1.58 6.95
N ALA A 132 -18.24 1.06 7.99
CA ALA A 132 -16.88 0.52 7.85
C ALA A 132 -16.79 -0.62 6.82
N PRO A 133 -17.76 -1.56 6.71
CA PRO A 133 -17.73 -2.57 5.66
C PRO A 133 -17.76 -1.97 4.25
N LEU A 134 -18.61 -0.97 4.02
CA LEU A 134 -18.67 -0.25 2.74
C LEU A 134 -17.36 0.46 2.43
N SER A 135 -16.81 1.17 3.40
CA SER A 135 -15.54 1.91 3.27
C SER A 135 -14.38 0.96 2.96
N CYS A 136 -14.26 -0.16 3.66
CA CYS A 136 -13.26 -1.20 3.40
C CYS A 136 -13.41 -1.81 2.00
N CYS A 137 -14.65 -2.10 1.58
CA CYS A 137 -14.93 -2.64 0.25
C CYS A 137 -14.52 -1.68 -0.86
N ILE A 138 -14.88 -0.40 -0.72
CA ILE A 138 -14.49 0.67 -1.67
C ILE A 138 -12.97 0.82 -1.70
N ALA A 139 -12.31 0.91 -0.56
CA ALA A 139 -10.86 1.09 -0.48
C ALA A 139 -10.10 -0.09 -1.11
N ALA A 140 -10.46 -1.33 -0.80
CA ALA A 140 -9.86 -2.53 -1.38
C ALA A 140 -10.05 -2.57 -2.90
N SER A 141 -11.27 -2.24 -3.38
CA SER A 141 -11.59 -2.20 -4.80
C SER A 141 -10.76 -1.14 -5.53
N LEU A 142 -10.69 0.07 -5.00
CA LEU A 142 -9.89 1.17 -5.57
C LEU A 142 -8.40 0.83 -5.59
N ALA A 143 -7.83 0.29 -4.51
CA ALA A 143 -6.44 -0.13 -4.45
C ALA A 143 -6.12 -1.18 -5.53
N THR A 144 -7.03 -2.14 -5.73
CA THR A 144 -6.88 -3.17 -6.76
C THR A 144 -6.97 -2.59 -8.17
N LEU A 145 -7.95 -1.72 -8.45
CA LEU A 145 -8.07 -1.04 -9.74
C LEU A 145 -6.83 -0.18 -10.06
N LEU A 146 -6.24 0.45 -9.05
CA LEU A 146 -4.98 1.19 -9.20
C LEU A 146 -3.82 0.25 -9.52
N LYS A 147 -3.68 -0.90 -8.85
CA LYS A 147 -2.67 -1.91 -9.20
C LYS A 147 -2.83 -2.43 -10.63
N VAL A 148 -4.07 -2.69 -11.06
CA VAL A 148 -4.36 -3.07 -12.45
C VAL A 148 -4.07 -1.92 -13.43
N SER A 149 -4.34 -0.66 -13.04
CA SER A 149 -3.96 0.52 -13.83
C SER A 149 -2.43 0.66 -13.97
N ALA A 150 -1.67 0.31 -12.91
CA ALA A 150 -0.21 0.24 -12.95
C ALA A 150 0.27 -0.85 -13.93
N LEU A 151 -0.32 -2.04 -13.89
CA LEU A 151 -0.07 -3.12 -14.84
C LEU A 151 -0.36 -2.67 -16.28
N ARG A 152 -1.51 -2.03 -16.52
CA ARG A 152 -1.88 -1.47 -17.82
C ARG A 152 -0.83 -0.46 -18.32
N THR A 153 -0.40 0.46 -17.45
CA THR A 153 0.65 1.44 -17.77
C THR A 153 1.96 0.76 -18.17
N ALA A 154 2.39 -0.24 -17.40
CA ALA A 154 3.59 -0.99 -17.70
C ALA A 154 3.49 -1.79 -19.01
N CYS A 155 2.33 -2.40 -19.27
CA CYS A 155 2.07 -3.16 -20.52
C CYS A 155 2.09 -2.28 -21.77
N THR A 156 1.54 -1.06 -21.69
CA THR A 156 1.49 -0.14 -22.85
C THR A 156 2.85 0.50 -23.17
N ALA A 157 3.65 0.74 -22.13
CA ALA A 157 4.97 1.34 -22.28
C ALA A 157 6.05 0.36 -22.76
N SER A 158 5.83 -0.94 -22.55
CA SER A 158 6.81 -1.96 -22.94
C SER A 158 6.81 -2.17 -24.46
N THR A 159 7.91 -1.80 -25.11
CA THR A 159 8.17 -2.09 -26.54
C THR A 159 8.40 -3.58 -26.81
N ALA A 160 8.56 -4.37 -25.78
CA ALA A 160 8.80 -5.81 -25.89
C ALA A 160 7.53 -6.55 -26.34
N ARG A 161 7.35 -6.72 -27.63
CA ARG A 161 6.32 -7.57 -28.27
C ARG A 161 6.33 -9.03 -27.79
N LEU A 162 7.34 -9.45 -27.03
CA LEU A 162 7.67 -10.85 -26.71
C LEU A 162 7.25 -11.31 -25.31
N ARG A 163 6.56 -10.50 -24.51
CA ARG A 163 6.14 -10.99 -23.18
C ARG A 163 4.84 -11.76 -23.27
N SER A 164 4.88 -12.96 -22.74
CA SER A 164 3.78 -13.92 -22.68
C SER A 164 2.50 -13.27 -22.11
N ASP A 165 1.38 -13.45 -22.80
CA ASP A 165 0.04 -13.12 -22.29
C ASP A 165 -0.23 -13.78 -20.95
N VAL A 166 0.37 -14.96 -20.71
CA VAL A 166 0.28 -15.68 -19.44
C VAL A 166 0.82 -14.85 -18.27
N LEU A 167 1.94 -14.12 -18.46
CA LEU A 167 2.45 -13.24 -17.41
C LEU A 167 1.46 -12.11 -17.08
N VAL A 168 0.83 -11.52 -18.10
CA VAL A 168 -0.17 -10.46 -17.91
C VAL A 168 -1.38 -10.99 -17.15
N TRP A 169 -1.90 -12.17 -17.52
CA TRP A 169 -3.02 -12.80 -16.84
C TRP A 169 -2.67 -13.26 -15.43
N ALA A 170 -1.48 -13.83 -15.22
CA ALA A 170 -1.00 -14.23 -13.90
C ALA A 170 -0.89 -13.03 -12.95
N LEU A 171 -0.35 -11.90 -13.43
CA LEU A 171 -0.27 -10.66 -12.63
C LEU A 171 -1.65 -10.06 -12.37
N LEU A 172 -2.54 -10.03 -13.38
CA LEU A 172 -3.91 -9.56 -13.19
C LEU A 172 -4.62 -10.39 -12.13
N ALA A 173 -4.58 -11.72 -12.24
CA ALA A 173 -5.18 -12.62 -11.26
C ALA A 173 -4.57 -12.43 -9.86
N THR A 174 -3.25 -12.29 -9.74
CA THR A 174 -2.56 -12.04 -8.47
C THR A 174 -2.96 -10.71 -7.85
N PHE A 175 -3.11 -9.62 -8.63
CA PHE A 175 -3.56 -8.33 -8.10
C PHE A 175 -5.02 -8.32 -7.65
N VAL A 176 -5.88 -9.10 -8.31
CA VAL A 176 -7.32 -9.16 -8.00
C VAL A 176 -7.60 -10.18 -6.88
N LEU A 177 -6.98 -11.35 -6.94
CA LEU A 177 -7.33 -12.52 -6.12
C LEU A 177 -6.24 -12.92 -5.11
N GLY A 178 -5.09 -12.23 -5.11
CA GLY A 178 -3.92 -12.65 -4.33
C GLY A 178 -3.71 -11.87 -3.04
N GLY A 179 -2.53 -12.09 -2.45
CA GLY A 179 -2.14 -11.66 -1.11
C GLY A 179 -2.19 -10.16 -0.86
N SER A 180 -2.02 -9.35 -1.90
CA SER A 180 -2.03 -7.88 -1.75
C SER A 180 -3.43 -7.26 -1.59
N SER A 181 -4.49 -8.06 -1.55
CA SER A 181 -5.87 -7.58 -1.44
C SER A 181 -6.72 -8.49 -0.54
N VAL A 182 -6.86 -9.77 -0.90
CA VAL A 182 -7.81 -10.71 -0.28
C VAL A 182 -7.62 -10.90 1.22
N PRO A 183 -6.42 -11.13 1.78
CA PRO A 183 -6.24 -11.41 3.21
C PRO A 183 -6.67 -10.29 4.15
N PHE A 184 -6.84 -9.08 3.63
CA PHE A 184 -7.16 -7.89 4.43
C PHE A 184 -8.64 -7.51 4.41
N LEU A 185 -9.51 -8.34 3.80
CA LEU A 185 -10.94 -8.07 3.67
C LEU A 185 -11.68 -8.38 4.98
N ARG A 186 -11.47 -7.52 5.98
CA ARG A 186 -12.16 -7.47 7.27
C ARG A 186 -12.61 -6.03 7.53
N ALA A 187 -13.80 -5.87 8.11
CA ALA A 187 -14.34 -4.54 8.41
C ALA A 187 -13.99 -4.16 9.87
N THR A 188 -12.82 -3.61 10.05
CA THR A 188 -12.39 -3.04 11.35
C THR A 188 -11.62 -1.75 11.10
N VAL A 189 -11.49 -0.91 12.13
CA VAL A 189 -10.72 0.34 12.05
C VAL A 189 -9.30 0.14 11.54
N TYR A 190 -8.66 -0.95 11.94
CA TYR A 190 -7.29 -1.26 11.54
C TYR A 190 -7.19 -1.57 10.06
N GLN A 191 -8.09 -2.42 9.55
CA GLN A 191 -8.11 -2.78 8.13
C GLN A 191 -8.57 -1.60 7.27
N GLU A 192 -9.52 -0.80 7.74
CA GLU A 192 -9.94 0.41 7.01
C GLU A 192 -8.77 1.37 6.82
N ALA A 193 -7.98 1.62 7.87
CA ALA A 193 -6.79 2.47 7.79
C ALA A 193 -5.79 1.95 6.74
N ILE A 194 -5.42 0.66 6.78
CA ILE A 194 -4.43 0.09 5.86
C ILE A 194 -4.95 -0.04 4.42
N LEU A 195 -6.25 -0.27 4.24
CA LEU A 195 -6.84 -0.35 2.89
C LEU A 195 -6.83 1.02 2.21
N TRP A 196 -7.20 2.09 2.91
CA TRP A 196 -7.10 3.46 2.39
C TRP A 196 -5.65 3.90 2.18
N GLU A 197 -4.73 3.55 3.08
CA GLU A 197 -3.29 3.69 2.86
C GLU A 197 -2.88 3.02 1.55
N GLY A 198 -3.32 1.77 1.33
CA GLY A 198 -3.08 1.00 0.11
C GLY A 198 -3.61 1.69 -1.16
N VAL A 199 -4.72 2.41 -1.09
CA VAL A 199 -5.26 3.25 -2.19
C VAL A 199 -4.26 4.35 -2.54
N PHE A 200 -3.83 5.14 -1.56
CA PHE A 200 -2.95 6.28 -1.82
C PHE A 200 -1.55 5.84 -2.27
N ALA A 201 -1.00 4.79 -1.66
CA ALA A 201 0.27 4.23 -2.06
C ALA A 201 0.21 3.59 -3.46
N SER A 202 -0.89 2.90 -3.82
CA SER A 202 -1.09 2.39 -5.18
C SER A 202 -1.25 3.51 -6.21
N ALA A 203 -1.94 4.61 -5.86
CA ALA A 203 -2.03 5.79 -6.71
C ALA A 203 -0.64 6.40 -6.97
N PHE A 204 0.18 6.51 -5.91
CA PHE A 204 1.56 6.96 -6.04
C PHE A 204 2.36 6.06 -6.99
N VAL A 205 2.26 4.73 -6.88
CA VAL A 205 2.95 3.76 -7.75
C VAL A 205 2.50 3.92 -9.21
N VAL A 206 1.18 4.06 -9.48
CA VAL A 206 0.67 4.31 -10.85
C VAL A 206 1.28 5.56 -11.45
N LEU A 207 1.27 6.66 -10.69
CA LEU A 207 1.79 7.95 -11.13
C LEU A 207 3.31 7.90 -11.34
N ALA A 208 4.03 7.21 -10.47
CA ALA A 208 5.46 6.97 -10.62
C ALA A 208 5.77 6.21 -11.91
N LEU A 209 5.03 5.14 -12.21
CA LEU A 209 5.20 4.38 -13.45
C LEU A 209 4.85 5.22 -14.68
N ARG A 210 3.78 6.04 -14.62
CA ARG A 210 3.46 6.96 -15.72
C ARG A 210 4.58 7.95 -15.98
N GLY A 211 5.18 8.53 -14.93
CA GLY A 211 6.33 9.41 -15.06
C GLY A 211 7.57 8.72 -15.62
N LEU A 212 7.84 7.49 -15.17
CA LEU A 212 8.97 6.69 -15.66
C LEU A 212 8.82 6.26 -17.12
N THR A 213 7.58 6.06 -17.60
CA THR A 213 7.29 5.58 -18.96
C THR A 213 6.98 6.69 -19.95
N ALA A 214 6.72 7.91 -19.48
CA ALA A 214 6.48 9.07 -20.32
C ALA A 214 7.77 9.49 -21.03
N ARG A 215 7.65 9.93 -22.30
CA ARG A 215 8.79 10.43 -23.10
C ARG A 215 9.48 11.63 -22.44
N ASP A 216 8.68 12.54 -21.90
CA ASP A 216 9.15 13.77 -21.25
C ASP A 216 9.40 13.59 -19.74
N GLY A 217 9.29 12.36 -19.23
CA GLY A 217 9.46 12.05 -17.82
C GLY A 217 8.31 12.53 -16.93
N PHE A 218 8.63 13.00 -15.73
CA PHE A 218 7.63 13.43 -14.74
C PHE A 218 7.11 14.85 -15.06
N SER A 219 5.91 14.95 -15.58
CA SER A 219 5.25 16.25 -15.79
C SER A 219 4.87 16.90 -14.44
N PRO A 220 4.69 18.25 -14.39
CA PRO A 220 4.25 18.94 -13.17
C PRO A 220 2.96 18.36 -12.59
N ARG A 221 2.02 17.98 -13.46
CA ARG A 221 0.75 17.37 -13.04
C ARG A 221 0.96 16.02 -12.34
N ILE A 222 1.87 15.17 -12.85
CA ILE A 222 2.19 13.89 -12.21
C ILE A 222 2.82 14.13 -10.84
N LEU A 223 3.77 15.06 -10.72
CA LEU A 223 4.40 15.40 -9.44
C LEU A 223 3.39 15.90 -8.41
N VAL A 224 2.50 16.82 -8.80
CA VAL A 224 1.43 17.33 -7.93
C VAL A 224 0.51 16.20 -7.47
N LEU A 225 0.08 15.33 -8.36
CA LEU A 225 -0.79 14.19 -7.98
C LEU A 225 -0.06 13.19 -7.07
N MET A 226 1.24 12.95 -7.27
CA MET A 226 2.05 12.13 -6.36
C MET A 226 2.15 12.76 -4.97
N THR A 227 2.31 14.08 -4.88
CA THR A 227 2.35 14.78 -3.58
C THR A 227 0.99 14.77 -2.87
N ILE A 228 -0.11 14.88 -3.60
CA ILE A 228 -1.46 14.75 -3.03
C ILE A 228 -1.66 13.33 -2.49
N ALA A 229 -1.28 12.30 -3.25
CA ALA A 229 -1.37 10.91 -2.78
C ALA A 229 -0.52 10.67 -1.51
N ALA A 230 0.70 11.21 -1.46
CA ALA A 230 1.56 11.13 -0.28
C ALA A 230 0.96 11.89 0.92
N GLY A 231 0.38 13.07 0.69
CA GLY A 231 -0.29 13.87 1.73
C GLY A 231 -1.54 13.20 2.30
N CYS A 232 -2.41 12.66 1.45
CA CYS A 232 -3.56 11.87 1.89
C CYS A 232 -3.13 10.64 2.70
N CYS A 233 -2.03 10.00 2.27
CA CYS A 233 -1.43 8.88 2.99
C CYS A 233 -0.95 9.31 4.39
N LEU A 234 -0.34 10.51 4.54
CA LEU A 234 0.10 11.06 5.82
C LEU A 234 -1.05 11.23 6.82
N LEU A 235 -2.19 11.71 6.33
CA LEU A 235 -3.40 11.84 7.14
C LEU A 235 -4.12 10.51 7.38
N THR A 236 -3.63 9.41 6.79
CA THR A 236 -4.14 8.03 6.99
C THR A 236 -3.20 7.25 7.91
N ARG A 237 -1.93 7.09 7.51
CA ARG A 237 -0.89 6.35 8.24
C ARG A 237 0.49 6.93 7.96
N VAL A 238 1.17 7.29 9.04
CA VAL A 238 2.46 8.00 8.99
C VAL A 238 3.57 7.13 8.41
N VAL A 239 3.64 5.85 8.78
CA VAL A 239 4.75 4.95 8.40
C VAL A 239 4.85 4.86 6.87
N MET A 240 3.75 4.59 6.17
CA MET A 240 3.76 4.57 4.70
C MET A 240 4.07 5.95 4.12
N ALA A 241 3.48 7.00 4.69
CA ALA A 241 3.67 8.36 4.19
C ALA A 241 5.13 8.80 4.24
N THR A 242 5.91 8.40 5.26
CA THR A 242 7.35 8.73 5.34
C THR A 242 8.10 8.25 4.10
N GLY A 243 7.77 7.05 3.63
CA GLY A 243 8.37 6.52 2.40
C GLY A 243 7.96 7.27 1.14
N LEU A 244 6.66 7.62 1.03
CA LEU A 244 6.16 8.38 -0.11
C LEU A 244 6.75 9.80 -0.16
N TYR A 245 6.85 10.47 1.00
CA TYR A 245 7.50 11.78 1.13
C TYR A 245 8.99 11.69 0.77
N ALA A 246 9.72 10.72 1.32
CA ALA A 246 11.13 10.52 1.00
C ALA A 246 11.34 10.29 -0.50
N GLY A 247 10.52 9.43 -1.12
CA GLY A 247 10.61 9.11 -2.54
C GLY A 247 10.34 10.32 -3.44
N ILE A 248 9.29 11.12 -3.15
CA ILE A 248 8.97 12.30 -3.96
C ILE A 248 9.99 13.42 -3.74
N LEU A 249 10.44 13.68 -2.52
CA LEU A 249 11.46 14.68 -2.24
C LEU A 249 12.78 14.35 -2.94
N ALA A 250 13.24 13.10 -2.85
CA ALA A 250 14.44 12.65 -3.55
C ALA A 250 14.31 12.81 -5.06
N LEU A 251 13.13 12.50 -5.63
CA LEU A 251 12.83 12.67 -7.05
C LEU A 251 12.85 14.15 -7.46
N LEU A 252 12.26 15.05 -6.66
CA LEU A 252 12.27 16.49 -6.92
C LEU A 252 13.69 17.06 -6.89
N VAL A 253 14.49 16.70 -5.90
CA VAL A 253 15.89 17.12 -5.79
C VAL A 253 16.70 16.63 -7.00
N TRP A 254 16.53 15.36 -7.39
CA TRP A 254 17.22 14.79 -8.55
C TRP A 254 16.86 15.51 -9.87
N GLN A 255 15.56 15.80 -10.08
CA GLN A 255 15.10 16.50 -11.27
C GLN A 255 15.60 17.95 -11.30
N PHE A 256 15.53 18.66 -10.18
CA PHE A 256 16.02 20.03 -10.05
C PHE A 256 17.52 20.12 -10.36
N GLY A 257 18.33 19.23 -9.78
CA GLY A 257 19.76 19.12 -10.09
C GLY A 257 20.03 18.83 -11.57
N GLY A 258 19.24 17.93 -12.16
CA GLY A 258 19.35 17.61 -13.59
C GLY A 258 19.04 18.79 -14.51
N GLU A 259 18.06 19.65 -14.16
CA GLU A 259 17.74 20.87 -14.92
C GLU A 259 18.86 21.91 -14.81
N ILE A 260 19.46 22.10 -13.64
CA ILE A 260 20.61 23.00 -13.43
C ILE A 260 21.77 22.57 -14.35
N VAL A 261 22.13 21.29 -14.32
CA VAL A 261 23.25 20.75 -15.10
C VAL A 261 22.97 20.90 -16.61
N ARG A 262 21.73 20.67 -17.06
CA ARG A 262 21.34 20.86 -18.48
C ARG A 262 21.47 22.32 -18.88
N ASN A 263 20.88 23.24 -18.13
CA ASN A 263 20.92 24.67 -18.40
C ASN A 263 22.37 25.22 -18.43
N SER A 264 23.26 24.65 -17.60
CA SER A 264 24.70 25.01 -17.58
C SER A 264 25.44 24.51 -18.83
N ARG A 265 25.04 23.35 -19.39
CA ARG A 265 25.65 22.78 -20.61
C ARG A 265 25.19 23.46 -21.90
N ASP A 266 23.91 23.87 -21.92
CA ASP A 266 23.28 24.51 -23.07
C ASP A 266 23.61 26.02 -23.14
N ALA A 267 24.34 26.56 -22.14
CA ALA A 267 24.88 27.92 -22.20
C ALA A 267 25.89 28.03 -23.36
N PRO A 268 25.67 28.93 -24.32
CA PRO A 268 26.50 29.02 -25.55
C PRO A 268 27.95 29.25 -25.18
N ALA A 269 28.83 28.38 -25.71
CA ALA A 269 30.28 28.52 -25.65
C ALA A 269 30.76 29.64 -26.63
N GLY A 270 30.26 30.88 -26.44
CA GLY A 270 30.62 32.03 -27.25
C GLY A 270 31.71 32.91 -26.62
N PRO A 271 32.44 33.75 -27.40
CA PRO A 271 33.48 34.65 -26.89
C PRO A 271 32.90 35.62 -25.85
N SER A 272 33.73 35.99 -24.88
CA SER A 272 33.44 36.67 -23.62
C SER A 272 32.56 37.95 -23.70
N HIS A 273 32.39 38.56 -24.85
CA HIS A 273 31.56 39.75 -25.04
C HIS A 273 30.05 39.46 -25.23
N ALA A 274 29.67 38.23 -25.65
CA ALA A 274 28.27 37.82 -25.75
C ALA A 274 27.67 37.32 -24.42
N ARG A 275 28.51 37.06 -23.37
CA ARG A 275 28.09 36.54 -22.07
C ARG A 275 27.26 37.51 -21.21
N ARG A 276 27.29 38.81 -21.51
CA ARG A 276 26.53 39.80 -20.69
C ARG A 276 25.01 39.76 -20.87
N GLY A 277 24.48 39.02 -21.82
CA GLY A 277 23.04 38.88 -22.09
C GLY A 277 22.45 37.46 -21.93
N ALA A 278 23.29 36.43 -21.84
CA ALA A 278 22.83 35.07 -21.61
C ALA A 278 22.56 34.86 -20.10
N GLY A 279 21.46 35.42 -19.63
CA GLY A 279 20.99 35.19 -18.25
C GLY A 279 20.89 33.70 -17.98
N PHE A 280 21.49 33.25 -16.88
CA PHE A 280 21.30 31.92 -16.33
C PHE A 280 19.79 31.65 -16.27
N ARG A 281 19.26 30.82 -17.18
CA ARG A 281 17.85 30.43 -17.15
C ARG A 281 17.63 29.60 -15.89
N MET A 282 17.02 30.21 -14.89
CA MET A 282 16.56 29.48 -13.72
C MET A 282 15.66 28.33 -14.19
N PRO A 283 15.77 27.13 -13.58
CA PRO A 283 14.78 26.06 -13.77
C PRO A 283 13.38 26.63 -13.67
N SER A 284 12.40 26.07 -14.36
CA SER A 284 10.99 26.51 -14.23
C SER A 284 10.53 26.22 -12.81
N THR A 285 10.80 27.17 -11.90
CA THR A 285 10.65 27.03 -10.43
C THR A 285 9.24 26.62 -10.02
N GLY A 286 8.22 27.06 -10.75
CA GLY A 286 6.83 26.67 -10.49
C GLY A 286 6.56 25.15 -10.53
N ARG A 287 7.34 24.40 -11.31
CA ARG A 287 7.24 22.93 -11.39
C ARG A 287 7.58 22.24 -10.05
N PHE A 288 8.47 22.83 -9.26
CA PHE A 288 8.96 22.26 -8.00
C PHE A 288 8.27 22.88 -6.79
N ILE A 289 7.88 24.16 -6.87
CA ILE A 289 7.26 24.89 -5.76
C ILE A 289 5.89 24.30 -5.41
N ALA A 290 5.03 24.04 -6.38
CA ALA A 290 3.69 23.52 -6.12
C ALA A 290 3.70 22.16 -5.37
N PRO A 291 4.47 21.14 -5.79
CA PRO A 291 4.64 19.92 -5.01
C PRO A 291 5.11 20.16 -3.57
N LEU A 292 6.12 21.03 -3.35
CA LEU A 292 6.65 21.32 -2.02
C LEU A 292 5.62 22.00 -1.13
N ILE A 293 4.87 22.97 -1.66
CA ILE A 293 3.78 23.63 -0.91
C ILE A 293 2.72 22.60 -0.50
N ILE A 294 2.31 21.70 -1.41
CA ILE A 294 1.31 20.68 -1.10
C ILE A 294 1.81 19.75 0.01
N LEU A 295 3.08 19.27 -0.07
CA LEU A 295 3.67 18.45 1.01
C LEU A 295 3.66 19.21 2.34
N ALA A 296 4.05 20.49 2.34
CA ALA A 296 4.07 21.33 3.54
C ALA A 296 2.66 21.54 4.12
N VAL A 297 1.65 21.75 3.28
CA VAL A 297 0.25 21.91 3.72
C VAL A 297 -0.23 20.63 4.43
N PHE A 298 -0.02 19.45 3.84
CA PHE A 298 -0.42 18.20 4.49
C PHE A 298 0.39 17.90 5.76
N ALA A 299 1.69 18.20 5.77
CA ALA A 299 2.52 18.06 6.97
C ALA A 299 2.06 19.00 8.09
N SER A 300 1.72 20.26 7.74
CA SER A 300 1.18 21.23 8.70
C SER A 300 -0.20 20.81 9.23
N ALA A 301 -1.05 20.25 8.37
CA ALA A 301 -2.35 19.72 8.79
C ALA A 301 -2.18 18.54 9.76
N ALA A 302 -1.28 17.60 9.46
CA ALA A 302 -0.96 16.49 10.37
C ALA A 302 -0.39 16.98 11.70
N GLY A 303 0.55 17.93 11.65
CA GLY A 303 1.12 18.56 12.85
C GLY A 303 0.08 19.30 13.69
N PHE A 304 -0.85 20.02 13.06
CA PHE A 304 -1.95 20.67 13.76
C PHE A 304 -2.87 19.66 14.45
N ILE A 305 -3.27 18.59 13.76
CA ILE A 305 -4.09 17.51 14.34
C ILE A 305 -3.39 16.87 15.53
N ASN A 306 -2.09 16.56 15.40
CA ASN A 306 -1.31 16.00 16.49
C ASN A 306 -1.19 16.96 17.68
N TYR A 307 -1.01 18.26 17.41
CA TYR A 307 -0.99 19.27 18.47
C TYR A 307 -2.31 19.30 19.24
N GLN A 308 -3.43 19.26 18.56
CA GLN A 308 -4.76 19.23 19.20
C GLN A 308 -4.98 17.95 20.03
N ARG A 309 -4.54 16.80 19.51
CA ARG A 309 -4.73 15.51 20.18
C ARG A 309 -3.71 15.28 21.31
N PHE A 310 -2.44 15.58 21.05
CA PHE A 310 -1.31 15.13 21.89
C PHE A 310 -0.49 16.28 22.49
N GLY A 311 -0.83 17.54 22.18
CA GLY A 311 -0.14 18.72 22.68
C GLY A 311 1.20 19.04 22.03
N HIS A 312 1.64 18.22 21.06
CA HIS A 312 2.88 18.43 20.32
C HIS A 312 2.71 18.04 18.84
N PRO A 313 3.15 18.87 17.87
CA PRO A 313 2.89 18.65 16.45
C PRO A 313 3.59 17.40 15.87
N LEU A 314 4.67 16.95 16.48
CA LEU A 314 5.41 15.76 16.06
C LEU A 314 5.11 14.52 16.93
N ALA A 315 4.24 14.63 17.92
CA ALA A 315 3.83 13.48 18.69
C ALA A 315 2.80 12.66 17.90
N PHE A 316 3.17 11.46 17.58
CA PHE A 316 2.23 10.39 17.22
C PHE A 316 2.10 9.53 18.48
N ALA A 317 0.94 9.05 18.82
CA ALA A 317 0.61 8.31 20.03
C ALA A 317 1.82 7.76 20.82
N ASN A 318 2.21 8.38 21.90
CA ASN A 318 3.27 7.86 22.76
C ASN A 318 2.67 6.83 23.72
N PHE A 319 2.72 5.57 23.34
CA PHE A 319 2.18 4.45 24.11
C PHE A 319 2.87 4.24 25.46
N SER A 320 4.07 4.80 25.69
CA SER A 320 4.76 4.72 26.97
C SER A 320 4.27 5.73 28.02
N VAL A 321 3.64 6.84 27.57
CA VAL A 321 3.22 7.96 28.45
C VAL A 321 1.71 8.10 28.54
N GLN A 322 0.98 7.65 27.51
CA GLN A 322 -0.48 7.77 27.43
C GLN A 322 -1.14 6.50 27.95
N THR A 323 -1.91 6.65 29.03
CA THR A 323 -2.69 5.55 29.58
C THR A 323 -3.86 5.22 28.67
N HIS A 324 -3.92 3.98 28.21
CA HIS A 324 -5.16 3.42 27.67
C HIS A 324 -6.17 3.17 28.78
N LEU A 325 -7.44 3.14 28.44
CA LEU A 325 -8.47 2.67 29.37
C LEU A 325 -8.11 1.24 29.81
N PRO A 326 -8.23 0.93 31.13
CA PRO A 326 -8.06 -0.44 31.58
C PRO A 326 -9.05 -1.34 30.87
N THR A 327 -8.54 -2.34 30.15
CA THR A 327 -9.42 -3.36 29.56
C THR A 327 -9.80 -4.38 30.62
N SER A 328 -10.96 -5.03 30.45
CA SER A 328 -11.33 -6.22 31.22
C SER A 328 -10.31 -7.36 31.08
N HIS A 329 -9.39 -7.28 30.14
CA HIS A 329 -8.34 -8.26 29.85
C HIS A 329 -6.93 -7.81 30.32
N GLY A 330 -6.81 -6.70 31.03
CA GLY A 330 -5.58 -6.32 31.73
C GLY A 330 -4.39 -5.93 30.85
N VAL A 331 -4.58 -5.65 29.58
CA VAL A 331 -3.49 -5.21 28.71
C VAL A 331 -3.21 -3.74 28.96
N HIS A 332 -2.23 -3.46 29.79
CA HIS A 332 -1.65 -2.13 29.91
C HIS A 332 -0.53 -2.02 28.88
N LEU A 333 -0.64 -1.09 27.92
CA LEU A 333 0.47 -0.75 27.03
C LEU A 333 1.56 0.05 27.76
N ALA A 334 1.29 0.57 28.96
CA ALA A 334 2.28 1.10 29.88
C ALA A 334 3.07 -0.07 30.51
N GLY A 335 4.39 -0.08 30.33
CA GLY A 335 5.26 -1.12 30.86
C GLY A 335 5.57 -2.25 29.87
N LEU A 336 5.70 -1.90 28.58
CA LEU A 336 6.22 -2.80 27.54
C LEU A 336 7.76 -2.84 27.60
N PRO A 337 8.39 -3.93 28.10
CA PRO A 337 9.83 -3.91 28.41
C PRO A 337 10.72 -3.68 27.19
N ALA A 338 10.34 -4.25 26.04
CA ALA A 338 11.12 -4.10 24.82
C ALA A 338 10.95 -2.71 24.19
N LEU A 339 9.81 -2.05 24.38
CA LEU A 339 9.58 -0.67 23.99
C LEU A 339 10.39 0.28 24.88
N GLU A 340 10.43 0.05 26.19
CA GLU A 340 11.21 0.85 27.13
C GLU A 340 12.72 0.71 26.91
N GLU A 341 13.21 -0.50 26.61
CA GLU A 341 14.65 -0.76 26.41
C GLU A 341 15.15 -0.30 25.05
N TYR A 342 14.37 -0.52 23.97
CA TYR A 342 14.84 -0.33 22.59
C TYR A 342 14.09 0.78 21.83
N GLY A 343 13.04 1.38 22.40
CA GLY A 343 12.19 2.36 21.71
C GLY A 343 11.29 1.73 20.64
N GLU A 344 10.54 2.56 19.91
CA GLU A 344 9.56 2.10 18.91
C GLU A 344 10.22 1.36 17.74
N PHE A 345 11.39 1.80 17.29
CA PHE A 345 12.12 1.24 16.15
C PHE A 345 13.56 0.92 16.50
N HIS A 346 13.95 -0.35 16.37
CA HIS A 346 15.33 -0.76 16.67
C HIS A 346 15.87 -1.80 15.68
N PRO A 347 17.11 -1.58 15.11
CA PRO A 347 17.67 -2.46 14.08
C PRO A 347 17.84 -3.94 14.50
N ARG A 348 18.03 -4.21 15.80
CA ARG A 348 18.12 -5.60 16.32
C ARG A 348 16.85 -6.41 16.10
N ARG A 349 15.70 -5.78 15.78
CA ARG A 349 14.44 -6.46 15.49
C ARG A 349 14.34 -6.94 14.04
N ILE A 350 15.20 -6.46 13.13
CA ILE A 350 15.14 -6.81 11.69
C ILE A 350 15.13 -8.34 11.43
N PRO A 351 16.00 -9.16 12.04
CA PRO A 351 15.95 -10.61 11.83
C PRO A 351 14.60 -11.24 12.20
N TYR A 352 14.01 -10.79 13.30
CA TYR A 352 12.72 -11.25 13.79
C TYR A 352 11.57 -10.80 12.89
N GLY A 353 11.59 -9.54 12.44
CA GLY A 353 10.63 -9.03 11.46
C GLY A 353 10.70 -9.79 10.13
N LEU A 354 11.92 -10.09 9.64
CA LEU A 354 12.09 -10.94 8.45
C LEU A 354 11.49 -12.33 8.65
N MET A 355 11.71 -12.94 9.80
CA MET A 355 11.11 -14.24 10.13
C MET A 355 9.59 -14.14 10.17
N TYR A 356 9.04 -13.15 10.87
CA TYR A 356 7.60 -12.96 11.02
C TYR A 356 6.88 -12.80 9.66
N TYR A 357 7.41 -11.98 8.77
CA TYR A 357 6.74 -11.68 7.50
C TYR A 357 7.08 -12.67 6.36
N PHE A 358 8.26 -13.30 6.38
CA PHE A 358 8.72 -14.13 5.25
C PHE A 358 8.89 -15.60 5.57
N ALA A 359 9.12 -15.96 6.82
CA ALA A 359 9.27 -17.38 7.18
C ALA A 359 7.90 -18.09 7.28
N PRO A 360 7.85 -19.42 7.11
CA PRO A 360 6.67 -20.19 7.41
C PRO A 360 6.23 -20.06 8.88
N VAL A 361 4.92 -20.12 9.13
CA VAL A 361 4.30 -19.84 10.43
C VAL A 361 4.86 -20.65 11.60
N TRP A 362 5.26 -21.91 11.38
CA TRP A 362 5.81 -22.78 12.43
C TRP A 362 7.16 -22.33 13.01
N PHE A 363 7.85 -21.37 12.41
CA PHE A 363 9.04 -20.77 13.01
C PHE A 363 8.73 -19.80 14.15
N VAL A 364 7.48 -19.34 14.26
CA VAL A 364 7.01 -18.45 15.34
C VAL A 364 6.16 -19.27 16.32
N HIS A 365 6.63 -20.45 16.68
CA HIS A 365 5.89 -21.38 17.52
C HIS A 365 6.26 -21.17 18.99
N SER A 366 5.27 -21.13 19.88
CA SER A 366 5.49 -20.97 21.31
C SER A 366 5.65 -22.30 22.05
N ASP A 367 5.41 -23.43 21.37
CA ASP A 367 5.50 -24.75 21.97
C ASP A 367 6.92 -25.09 22.40
N ASN A 368 7.05 -25.62 23.59
CA ASN A 368 8.29 -26.12 24.18
C ASN A 368 9.31 -25.07 24.61
N GLY A 369 8.91 -23.82 24.87
CA GLY A 369 9.85 -22.76 25.22
C GLY A 369 10.91 -22.59 24.12
N GLY A 370 10.47 -22.68 22.87
CA GLY A 370 11.36 -22.67 21.73
C GLY A 370 12.24 -21.44 21.75
N PHE A 371 13.51 -21.67 21.71
CA PHE A 371 14.62 -20.72 21.60
C PHE A 371 14.31 -19.42 20.82
N LEU A 372 13.51 -19.52 19.74
CA LEU A 372 13.15 -18.37 18.93
C LEU A 372 12.05 -17.50 19.58
N PHE A 373 11.08 -18.09 20.28
CA PHE A 373 9.99 -17.35 20.88
C PHE A 373 10.44 -16.53 22.10
N ASP A 374 11.25 -17.11 22.98
CA ASP A 374 11.76 -16.39 24.17
C ASP A 374 12.65 -15.21 23.77
N ASP A 375 13.49 -15.36 22.74
CA ASP A 375 14.31 -14.27 22.24
C ASP A 375 13.49 -13.22 21.48
N TYR A 376 12.40 -13.64 20.83
CA TYR A 376 11.41 -12.78 20.20
C TYR A 376 10.75 -11.86 21.25
N ARG A 377 10.22 -12.43 22.34
CA ARG A 377 9.55 -11.71 23.41
C ARG A 377 10.44 -10.72 24.15
N LYS A 378 11.73 -10.97 24.24
CA LYS A 378 12.71 -10.01 24.80
C LYS A 378 12.87 -8.74 23.97
N LYS A 379 12.48 -8.74 22.70
CA LYS A 379 12.71 -7.64 21.77
C LYS A 379 11.45 -7.07 21.14
N ILE A 380 10.34 -7.84 21.19
CA ILE A 380 9.07 -7.48 20.56
C ILE A 380 7.96 -7.72 21.58
N ASP A 381 7.26 -6.65 21.95
CA ASP A 381 6.25 -6.71 22.99
C ASP A 381 4.91 -7.26 22.51
N LEU A 382 4.48 -6.83 21.29
CA LEU A 382 3.16 -7.16 20.76
C LEU A 382 3.31 -7.99 19.49
N ILE A 383 2.81 -9.23 19.52
CA ILE A 383 2.90 -10.16 18.37
C ILE A 383 1.50 -10.71 18.08
N GLU A 384 0.91 -10.24 16.97
CA GLU A 384 -0.31 -10.86 16.44
C GLU A 384 0.05 -12.20 15.80
N PRO A 385 -0.70 -13.31 16.07
CA PRO A 385 -0.43 -14.58 15.43
C PRO A 385 -0.44 -14.47 13.89
N PRO A 386 0.67 -14.78 13.18
CA PRO A 386 0.71 -14.65 11.73
C PRO A 386 -0.01 -15.83 11.06
N PRO A 387 -1.13 -15.61 10.34
CA PRO A 387 -1.82 -16.71 9.63
C PRO A 387 -1.03 -17.24 8.44
N SER A 388 -0.02 -16.50 7.95
CA SER A 388 0.85 -16.90 6.86
C SER A 388 2.01 -15.92 6.62
N SER A 389 2.88 -16.24 5.67
CA SER A 389 4.00 -15.42 5.22
C SER A 389 3.88 -14.99 3.76
N PHE A 390 4.69 -14.01 3.34
CA PHE A 390 4.77 -13.57 1.94
C PHE A 390 5.18 -14.68 0.98
N VAL A 391 6.07 -15.58 1.40
CA VAL A 391 6.53 -16.69 0.54
C VAL A 391 5.37 -17.60 0.13
N VAL A 392 4.35 -17.72 0.98
CA VAL A 392 3.18 -18.57 0.73
C VAL A 392 2.10 -17.82 -0.06
N THR A 393 1.78 -16.57 0.32
CA THR A 393 0.66 -15.84 -0.30
C THR A 393 1.05 -15.05 -1.54
N ASP A 394 2.34 -14.75 -1.73
CA ASP A 394 2.81 -13.83 -2.77
C ASP A 394 4.06 -14.33 -3.54
N PRO A 395 4.21 -15.63 -3.83
CA PRO A 395 5.44 -16.16 -4.43
C PRO A 395 5.74 -15.54 -5.80
N LEU A 396 4.72 -15.26 -6.62
CA LEU A 396 4.90 -14.61 -7.92
C LEU A 396 5.39 -13.17 -7.78
N LEU A 397 4.79 -12.40 -6.85
CA LEU A 397 5.20 -11.02 -6.59
C LEU A 397 6.65 -10.95 -6.10
N LEU A 398 7.01 -11.80 -5.15
CA LEU A 398 8.37 -11.85 -4.60
C LEU A 398 9.40 -12.20 -5.67
N MET A 399 9.13 -13.21 -6.49
CA MET A 399 10.03 -13.62 -7.59
C MET A 399 10.27 -12.48 -8.58
N LEU A 400 9.20 -11.81 -9.01
CA LEU A 400 9.31 -10.71 -9.97
C LEU A 400 9.86 -9.43 -9.32
N ALA A 401 9.57 -9.16 -8.05
CA ALA A 401 10.15 -8.06 -7.30
C ALA A 401 11.68 -8.25 -7.14
N ALA A 402 12.15 -9.46 -6.85
CA ALA A 402 13.57 -9.78 -6.81
C ALA A 402 14.24 -9.55 -8.18
N ALA A 403 13.57 -9.93 -9.28
CA ALA A 403 14.06 -9.66 -10.63
C ALA A 403 14.13 -8.14 -10.91
N GLY A 404 13.14 -7.37 -10.48
CA GLY A 404 13.11 -5.91 -10.59
C GLY A 404 14.21 -5.22 -9.78
N PHE A 405 14.42 -5.66 -8.55
CA PHE A 405 15.53 -5.20 -7.72
C PHE A 405 16.88 -5.52 -8.36
N GLY A 406 17.07 -6.75 -8.84
CA GLY A 406 18.27 -7.14 -9.58
C GLY A 406 18.50 -6.32 -10.86
N ALA A 407 17.44 -5.87 -11.52
CA ALA A 407 17.53 -4.97 -12.67
C ALA A 407 17.97 -3.55 -12.27
N LEU A 408 17.44 -3.03 -11.16
CA LEU A 408 17.86 -1.75 -10.59
C LEU A 408 19.34 -1.73 -10.20
N CYS A 409 19.87 -2.83 -9.67
CA CYS A 409 21.28 -2.95 -9.28
C CYS A 409 22.23 -3.00 -10.50
N ARG A 410 21.77 -3.40 -11.69
CA ARG A 410 22.61 -3.61 -12.89
C ARG A 410 22.45 -2.49 -13.92
N ARG A 411 23.54 -1.78 -14.23
CA ARG A 411 23.56 -0.55 -15.03
C ARG A 411 22.90 -0.66 -16.42
N ASN A 412 22.99 -1.79 -17.10
CA ASN A 412 22.62 -1.93 -18.52
C ASN A 412 21.32 -2.72 -18.76
N ARG A 413 20.54 -3.09 -17.72
CA ARG A 413 19.37 -3.97 -17.88
C ARG A 413 18.03 -3.25 -18.01
N MET A 414 17.95 -1.97 -17.64
CA MET A 414 16.70 -1.24 -17.64
C MET A 414 16.44 -0.49 -18.94
N ALA A 415 15.16 -0.53 -19.37
CA ALA A 415 14.62 0.31 -20.45
C ALA A 415 14.11 1.67 -19.92
N LEU A 416 13.94 1.80 -18.60
CA LEU A 416 13.43 2.99 -17.91
C LEU A 416 14.56 3.80 -17.26
N SER A 417 14.27 5.04 -16.86
CA SER A 417 15.22 5.88 -16.09
C SER A 417 15.56 5.21 -14.76
N ARG A 418 16.74 4.57 -14.72
CA ARG A 418 17.21 3.85 -13.53
C ARG A 418 17.35 4.75 -12.28
N PRO A 419 17.93 5.96 -12.34
CA PRO A 419 18.04 6.80 -11.14
C PRO A 419 16.69 7.14 -10.54
N ALA A 420 15.72 7.58 -11.36
CA ALA A 420 14.39 7.90 -10.87
C ALA A 420 13.67 6.67 -10.29
N ALA A 421 13.77 5.51 -10.96
CA ALA A 421 13.19 4.26 -10.45
C ALA A 421 13.85 3.82 -9.13
N ALA A 422 15.15 3.99 -8.98
CA ALA A 422 15.87 3.67 -7.74
C ALA A 422 15.48 4.59 -6.57
N LEU A 423 15.32 5.89 -6.82
CA LEU A 423 14.86 6.84 -5.78
C LEU A 423 13.44 6.52 -5.31
N ILE A 424 12.54 6.20 -6.23
CA ILE A 424 11.18 5.79 -5.91
C ILE A 424 11.20 4.47 -5.11
N ALA A 425 11.97 3.47 -5.57
CA ALA A 425 12.10 2.20 -4.86
C ALA A 425 12.68 2.38 -3.45
N ALA A 426 13.67 3.26 -3.28
CA ALA A 426 14.25 3.57 -1.97
C ALA A 426 13.22 4.22 -1.03
N GLY A 427 12.42 5.16 -1.54
CA GLY A 427 11.31 5.72 -0.77
C GLY A 427 10.30 4.65 -0.36
N LEU A 428 9.85 3.82 -1.31
CA LEU A 428 8.89 2.73 -1.03
C LEU A 428 9.47 1.62 -0.13
N ALA A 429 10.80 1.51 0.00
CA ALA A 429 11.46 0.55 0.89
C ALA A 429 11.52 1.03 2.36
N LEU A 430 11.38 2.34 2.60
CA LEU A 430 11.47 2.89 3.94
C LEU A 430 10.40 2.35 4.90
N PRO A 431 9.09 2.31 4.55
CA PRO A 431 8.05 1.74 5.41
C PRO A 431 8.31 0.27 5.79
N PRO A 432 8.58 -0.66 4.85
CA PRO A 432 8.98 -2.02 5.19
C PRO A 432 10.16 -2.10 6.16
N VAL A 433 11.20 -1.29 5.96
CA VAL A 433 12.38 -1.28 6.85
C VAL A 433 12.00 -0.81 8.26
N LEU A 434 11.17 0.23 8.39
CA LEU A 434 10.67 0.68 9.69
C LEU A 434 9.86 -0.42 10.38
N LEU A 435 8.98 -1.12 9.65
CA LEU A 435 8.18 -2.20 10.23
C LEU A 435 9.00 -3.42 10.64
N LEU A 436 10.10 -3.72 9.93
CA LEU A 436 11.03 -4.76 10.38
C LEU A 436 11.72 -4.39 11.71
N MET A 437 11.76 -3.11 12.06
CA MET A 437 12.36 -2.58 13.29
C MET A 437 11.34 -2.29 14.39
N ALA A 438 10.03 -2.41 14.11
CA ALA A 438 8.97 -2.02 15.04
C ALA A 438 8.91 -2.92 16.29
N PHE A 439 8.45 -2.35 17.40
CA PHE A 439 8.23 -3.08 18.66
C PHE A 439 7.01 -4.01 18.63
N ALA A 440 6.14 -3.82 17.64
CA ALA A 440 4.94 -4.60 17.43
C ALA A 440 4.96 -5.25 16.06
N MET A 441 4.58 -6.52 15.98
CA MET A 441 4.46 -7.31 14.76
C MET A 441 3.02 -7.73 14.53
N ALA A 442 2.38 -7.19 13.49
CA ALA A 442 1.02 -7.54 13.15
C ALA A 442 0.90 -7.96 11.69
N PHE A 443 0.05 -8.96 11.42
CA PHE A 443 -0.16 -9.48 10.06
C PHE A 443 -0.62 -8.38 9.09
N ARG A 444 -1.47 -7.47 9.57
CA ARG A 444 -1.98 -6.34 8.78
C ARG A 444 -0.88 -5.39 8.27
N TYR A 445 0.26 -5.30 8.95
CA TYR A 445 1.38 -4.44 8.53
C TYR A 445 2.06 -4.91 7.24
N ARG A 446 1.74 -6.10 6.76
CA ARG A 446 2.16 -6.57 5.43
C ARG A 446 1.69 -5.64 4.31
N MET A 447 0.60 -4.88 4.51
CA MET A 447 0.10 -3.93 3.52
C MET A 447 1.17 -2.91 3.11
N GLU A 448 2.02 -2.50 4.03
CA GLU A 448 3.07 -1.49 3.80
C GLU A 448 4.24 -1.99 2.92
N PHE A 449 4.36 -3.30 2.72
CA PHE A 449 5.34 -3.88 1.80
C PHE A 449 4.84 -3.92 0.34
N TYR A 450 3.53 -4.01 0.12
CA TYR A 450 2.98 -4.23 -1.22
C TYR A 450 3.25 -3.10 -2.22
N PRO A 451 3.27 -1.80 -1.88
CA PRO A 451 3.62 -0.76 -2.83
C PRO A 451 5.03 -0.95 -3.42
N LEU A 452 6.00 -1.34 -2.59
CA LEU A 452 7.35 -1.70 -3.04
C LEU A 452 7.33 -2.96 -3.93
N PHE A 453 6.65 -4.02 -3.49
CA PHE A 453 6.60 -5.27 -4.25
C PHE A 453 5.91 -5.09 -5.59
N VAL A 454 4.77 -4.39 -5.65
CA VAL A 454 4.07 -4.09 -6.90
C VAL A 454 4.94 -3.27 -7.84
N PHE A 455 5.59 -2.22 -7.33
CA PHE A 455 6.50 -1.40 -8.13
C PHE A 455 7.66 -2.22 -8.71
N LEU A 456 8.37 -2.96 -7.86
CA LEU A 456 9.49 -3.81 -8.29
C LEU A 456 9.04 -4.94 -9.21
N THR A 457 7.88 -5.56 -8.96
CA THR A 457 7.29 -6.59 -9.83
C THR A 457 7.06 -6.04 -11.24
N LEU A 458 6.48 -4.85 -11.36
CA LEU A 458 6.24 -4.24 -12.67
C LEU A 458 7.54 -3.83 -13.38
N ILE A 459 8.55 -3.37 -12.62
CA ILE A 459 9.92 -3.17 -13.14
C ILE A 459 10.51 -4.50 -13.62
N GLY A 460 10.43 -5.56 -12.82
CA GLY A 460 10.94 -6.90 -13.15
C GLY A 460 10.24 -7.52 -14.35
N ALA A 461 8.92 -7.33 -14.43
CA ALA A 461 8.12 -7.85 -15.52
C ALA A 461 8.29 -7.07 -16.83
N PHE A 462 8.37 -5.75 -16.82
CA PHE A 462 8.25 -4.90 -17.99
C PHE A 462 9.40 -3.88 -18.19
N GLY A 463 10.17 -3.62 -17.15
CA GLY A 463 11.28 -2.63 -17.18
C GLY A 463 12.62 -3.18 -17.68
N ILE A 464 12.77 -4.51 -17.78
CA ILE A 464 13.99 -5.17 -18.25
C ILE A 464 14.01 -5.15 -19.79
N LYS A 465 15.20 -4.94 -20.39
CA LYS A 465 15.37 -4.95 -21.85
C LYS A 465 14.94 -6.29 -22.47
N PRO A 466 14.24 -6.29 -23.61
CA PRO A 466 13.68 -7.50 -24.23
C PRO A 466 14.71 -8.58 -24.55
N GLU A 467 15.91 -8.17 -24.94
CA GLU A 467 17.03 -9.07 -25.32
C GLU A 467 17.45 -10.01 -24.17
N ILE A 468 17.15 -9.60 -22.93
CA ILE A 468 17.52 -10.34 -21.70
C ILE A 468 16.35 -11.21 -21.19
N ALA A 469 15.13 -10.92 -21.62
CA ALA A 469 13.90 -11.41 -21.01
C ALA A 469 13.16 -12.48 -21.85
N ALA A 470 13.82 -13.13 -22.80
CA ALA A 470 13.19 -14.16 -23.64
C ALA A 470 12.60 -15.31 -22.79
N PRO A 471 11.27 -15.55 -22.84
CA PRO A 471 10.65 -16.60 -22.03
C PRO A 471 11.03 -17.99 -22.55
N ARG A 472 11.46 -18.86 -21.64
CA ARG A 472 11.56 -20.29 -21.92
C ARG A 472 10.20 -20.95 -21.63
N PRO A 473 9.75 -21.96 -22.40
CA PRO A 473 8.42 -22.60 -22.20
C PRO A 473 8.21 -23.12 -20.76
N ARG A 474 9.26 -23.66 -20.13
CA ARG A 474 9.19 -24.13 -18.73
C ARG A 474 8.94 -23.01 -17.70
N SER A 475 9.30 -21.77 -18.01
CA SER A 475 9.05 -20.63 -17.12
C SER A 475 7.57 -20.22 -17.07
N THR A 476 6.80 -20.52 -18.10
CA THR A 476 5.37 -20.18 -18.19
C THR A 476 4.53 -20.97 -17.19
N LEU A 477 4.79 -22.27 -17.07
CA LEU A 477 4.12 -23.14 -16.09
C LEU A 477 4.41 -22.66 -14.65
N GLY A 478 5.68 -22.31 -14.36
CA GLY A 478 6.07 -21.78 -13.05
C GLY A 478 5.33 -20.50 -12.68
N LEU A 479 5.12 -19.57 -13.63
CA LEU A 479 4.33 -18.35 -13.38
C LEU A 479 2.89 -18.65 -12.99
N VAL A 480 2.24 -19.59 -13.70
CA VAL A 480 0.85 -20.00 -13.40
C VAL A 480 0.79 -20.68 -12.04
N LEU A 481 1.71 -21.61 -11.75
CA LEU A 481 1.73 -22.31 -10.46
C LEU A 481 1.93 -21.33 -9.30
N PHE A 482 2.86 -20.39 -9.38
CA PHE A 482 3.06 -19.39 -8.34
C PHE A 482 1.88 -18.47 -8.16
N ALA A 483 1.20 -18.06 -9.25
CA ALA A 483 -0.03 -17.31 -9.15
C ALA A 483 -1.13 -18.09 -8.44
N MET A 484 -1.35 -19.36 -8.85
CA MET A 484 -2.39 -20.22 -8.28
C MET A 484 -2.13 -20.53 -6.81
N VAL A 485 -0.90 -20.87 -6.43
CA VAL A 485 -0.53 -21.09 -5.03
C VAL A 485 -0.82 -19.84 -4.20
N GLY A 486 -0.38 -18.67 -4.66
CA GLY A 486 -0.62 -17.41 -3.96
C GLY A 486 -2.10 -17.07 -3.82
N ILE A 487 -2.91 -17.29 -4.86
CA ILE A 487 -4.36 -17.06 -4.84
C ILE A 487 -5.05 -17.99 -3.83
N VAL A 488 -4.83 -19.29 -3.94
CA VAL A 488 -5.45 -20.27 -3.03
C VAL A 488 -5.05 -19.99 -1.58
N ALA A 489 -3.74 -19.81 -1.34
CA ALA A 489 -3.22 -19.48 -0.02
C ALA A 489 -3.85 -18.19 0.55
N SER A 490 -4.05 -17.15 -0.28
CA SER A 490 -4.64 -15.88 0.16
C SER A 490 -6.07 -16.02 0.66
N HIS A 491 -6.88 -16.88 0.03
CA HIS A 491 -8.25 -17.16 0.46
C HIS A 491 -8.29 -17.98 1.76
N LEU A 492 -7.42 -18.99 1.86
CA LEU A 492 -7.28 -19.77 3.09
C LEU A 492 -6.82 -18.88 4.25
N VAL A 493 -5.87 -17.99 3.99
CA VAL A 493 -5.38 -17.02 4.98
C VAL A 493 -6.47 -16.05 5.41
N LEU A 494 -7.31 -15.56 4.49
CA LEU A 494 -8.45 -14.73 4.86
C LEU A 494 -9.41 -15.49 5.79
N ALA A 495 -9.73 -16.74 5.47
CA ALA A 495 -10.59 -17.57 6.32
C ALA A 495 -9.99 -17.75 7.72
N ILE A 496 -8.72 -18.14 7.81
CA ILE A 496 -8.00 -18.28 9.09
C ILE A 496 -7.97 -16.95 9.85
N TYR A 497 -7.64 -15.84 9.18
CA TYR A 497 -7.54 -14.52 9.80
C TYR A 497 -8.85 -13.99 10.32
N LYS A 498 -10.00 -14.36 9.70
CA LYS A 498 -11.34 -14.00 10.19
C LYS A 498 -11.75 -14.74 11.45
N ILE A 499 -11.27 -15.95 11.65
CA ILE A 499 -11.58 -16.79 12.83
C ILE A 499 -10.52 -16.70 13.92
N SER A 500 -9.37 -16.07 13.63
CA SER A 500 -8.28 -15.88 14.56
C SER A 500 -8.73 -15.01 15.74
N PRO A 501 -8.42 -15.40 16.97
CA PRO A 501 -8.68 -14.55 18.13
C PRO A 501 -7.84 -13.27 18.02
N TRP A 502 -8.40 -12.17 18.52
CA TRP A 502 -7.65 -10.93 18.70
C TRP A 502 -6.82 -11.07 19.98
N GLY A 503 -5.57 -10.71 19.92
CA GLY A 503 -4.69 -10.69 21.07
C GLY A 503 -3.25 -11.07 20.72
N ASP A 504 -2.38 -10.88 21.69
CA ASP A 504 -0.98 -11.28 21.59
C ASP A 504 -0.82 -12.79 21.71
N LEU A 505 0.19 -13.30 21.05
CA LEU A 505 0.68 -14.65 21.24
C LEU A 505 1.39 -14.71 22.61
N ASN A 506 0.87 -15.49 23.55
CA ASN A 506 1.46 -15.66 24.86
C ASN A 506 2.42 -16.87 24.89
N PRO A 507 3.37 -16.89 25.87
CA PRO A 507 4.17 -18.10 26.09
C PRO A 507 3.25 -19.29 26.42
N GLY A 508 3.46 -20.41 25.72
CA GLY A 508 2.63 -21.61 25.88
C GLY A 508 1.42 -21.68 24.94
N ASP A 509 1.11 -20.63 24.19
CA ASP A 509 0.06 -20.70 23.17
C ASP A 509 0.49 -21.59 22.01
N ASP A 510 -0.36 -22.55 21.64
CA ASP A 510 -0.22 -23.35 20.44
C ASP A 510 -1.01 -22.70 19.28
N LEU A 511 -0.31 -22.17 18.29
CA LEU A 511 -0.92 -21.60 17.09
C LEU A 511 -1.83 -22.60 16.37
N TRP A 512 -1.48 -23.87 16.36
CA TRP A 512 -2.30 -24.89 15.74
C TRP A 512 -3.60 -25.12 16.50
N GLU A 513 -3.57 -25.15 17.83
CA GLU A 513 -4.75 -25.27 18.68
C GLU A 513 -5.65 -24.04 18.55
N ILE A 514 -5.07 -22.83 18.52
CA ILE A 514 -5.78 -21.57 18.30
C ILE A 514 -6.56 -21.63 16.98
N TYR A 515 -5.92 -22.02 15.89
CA TYR A 515 -6.58 -22.10 14.58
C TYR A 515 -7.59 -23.25 14.51
N GLN A 516 -7.30 -24.42 15.07
CA GLN A 516 -8.28 -25.51 15.14
C GLN A 516 -9.54 -25.12 15.90
N THR A 517 -9.38 -24.45 17.04
CA THR A 517 -10.50 -23.97 17.84
C THR A 517 -11.33 -22.92 17.09
N GLY A 518 -10.68 -22.00 16.40
CA GLY A 518 -11.31 -21.04 15.50
C GLY A 518 -12.11 -21.72 14.39
N ILE A 519 -11.51 -22.70 13.69
CA ILE A 519 -12.17 -23.48 12.63
C ILE A 519 -13.39 -24.22 13.20
N ARG A 520 -13.27 -24.90 14.34
CA ARG A 520 -14.39 -25.60 14.98
C ARG A 520 -15.52 -24.63 15.32
N ARG A 521 -15.22 -23.48 15.93
CA ARG A 521 -16.23 -22.43 16.22
C ARG A 521 -16.92 -21.91 14.97
N PHE A 522 -16.17 -21.71 13.88
CA PHE A 522 -16.74 -21.27 12.61
C PHE A 522 -17.69 -22.30 12.02
N LEU A 523 -17.32 -23.58 12.03
CA LEU A 523 -18.14 -24.67 11.53
C LEU A 523 -19.42 -24.89 12.39
N THR A 524 -19.31 -24.78 13.72
CA THR A 524 -20.45 -24.98 14.63
C THR A 524 -21.43 -23.79 14.65
N ARG A 525 -21.01 -22.58 14.30
CA ARG A 525 -21.92 -21.42 14.18
C ARG A 525 -22.73 -21.40 12.90
N ARG A 526 -22.38 -22.20 11.89
CA ARG A 526 -23.10 -22.31 10.62
C ARG A 526 -24.00 -23.56 10.53
N LEU A 527 -23.93 -24.48 11.48
CA LEU A 527 -24.83 -25.60 11.69
C LEU A 527 -25.80 -25.32 12.83
#